data_3f6acd52c8d717e29eb48d807ee6be05
#
_entry.id   3f6acd52c8d717e29eb48d807ee6be05
#
_cell.length_a   1.000
_cell.length_b   1.000
_cell.length_c   1.000
_cell.angle_alpha   90.00
_cell.angle_beta   90.00
_cell.angle_gamma   90.00
#
_symmetry.space_group_name_H-M   'P 1'
#
loop_
_entity.id
_entity.type
_entity.pdbx_description
1 polymer ?
#
loop_
_entity_poly.entity_id
_entity_poly.type
_entity_poly.pdbx_seq_one_letter_code
_entity_poly.pdbx_strand_id
1 'polypeptide(L)'
;MNHLGTIELATERLTLRRFELEDAENMYYNWANDPEVTRYLTWQPHASVEVTEEIIKEWIAGYENKDYYQWAIELNEIEQPIGSIAAVRVDEKTQSIEIGYCIGKEFWNKGYTSEALTELVRFFIGEVGAGRVCAKHDANNPNSGKVMAAAGMEYEGTLRRAGYNNQGICDEVYYAKIRSAALDEEDMESEETAQAGSGAVATKIIGEDGVERNYISDETMEYVGILAKLELSQTEAAAAKKDMADMLDYIDQLNELDTTGIEPMSHVFPVNNVFREDVVTNGDGSKATLQNAPVQKDGGFKVPKTIGD
;
A
#
# COMPACT_ATOMS: atom_id res chain seq x y z
N MET A 1 -8.40 2.57 9.01
CA MET A 1 -9.27 2.44 7.81
C MET A 1 -10.72 2.29 8.24
N ASN A 2 -11.69 2.74 7.41
CA ASN A 2 -13.13 2.55 7.67
C ASN A 2 -13.62 1.29 6.96
N HIS A 3 -13.62 0.15 7.65
CA HIS A 3 -14.02 -1.12 7.04
C HIS A 3 -15.52 -1.22 6.83
N LEU A 4 -15.92 -1.48 5.58
CA LEU A 4 -17.32 -1.61 5.15
C LEU A 4 -17.73 -3.07 4.93
N GLY A 5 -16.78 -4.00 4.94
CA GLY A 5 -17.00 -5.40 4.58
C GLY A 5 -17.17 -5.60 3.09
N THR A 6 -17.44 -6.84 2.71
CA THR A 6 -17.77 -7.17 1.33
C THR A 6 -19.18 -6.67 0.99
N ILE A 7 -19.25 -5.46 0.44
CA ILE A 7 -20.50 -4.88 -0.11
C ILE A 7 -20.55 -5.14 -1.61
N GLU A 8 -21.73 -5.01 -2.22
CA GLU A 8 -21.90 -5.13 -3.66
C GLU A 8 -21.33 -3.90 -4.36
N LEU A 9 -20.52 -4.12 -5.42
CA LEU A 9 -19.95 -3.07 -6.25
C LEU A 9 -20.30 -3.37 -7.72
N ALA A 10 -20.88 -2.40 -8.41
CA ALA A 10 -21.28 -2.54 -9.80
C ALA A 10 -20.31 -1.79 -10.72
N THR A 11 -19.97 -2.41 -11.85
CA THR A 11 -19.21 -1.81 -12.95
C THR A 11 -20.03 -1.84 -14.24
N GLU A 12 -19.43 -1.48 -15.36
CA GLU A 12 -20.13 -1.50 -16.66
C GLU A 12 -20.63 -2.90 -17.04
N ARG A 13 -19.79 -3.94 -16.79
CA ARG A 13 -20.04 -5.31 -17.24
C ARG A 13 -20.13 -6.33 -16.13
N LEU A 14 -19.73 -5.95 -14.90
CA LEU A 14 -19.57 -6.87 -13.78
C LEU A 14 -20.35 -6.40 -12.56
N THR A 15 -20.80 -7.38 -11.78
CA THR A 15 -21.24 -7.20 -10.40
C THR A 15 -20.26 -7.95 -9.48
N LEU A 16 -19.60 -7.20 -8.58
CA LEU A 16 -18.78 -7.78 -7.52
C LEU A 16 -19.67 -7.98 -6.30
N ARG A 17 -20.04 -9.21 -6.02
CA ARG A 17 -20.98 -9.55 -4.93
C ARG A 17 -20.41 -10.60 -3.98
N ARG A 18 -21.06 -10.79 -2.86
CA ARG A 18 -20.74 -11.92 -1.97
C ARG A 18 -20.98 -13.24 -2.70
N PHE A 19 -20.18 -14.23 -2.35
CA PHE A 19 -20.44 -15.60 -2.76
C PHE A 19 -21.67 -16.15 -2.05
N GLU A 20 -22.42 -16.96 -2.79
CA GLU A 20 -23.53 -17.77 -2.31
C GLU A 20 -23.16 -19.24 -2.49
N LEU A 21 -23.81 -20.14 -1.75
CA LEU A 21 -23.47 -21.57 -1.83
C LEU A 21 -23.75 -22.16 -3.21
N GLU A 22 -24.76 -21.63 -3.89
CA GLU A 22 -25.17 -21.93 -5.25
C GLU A 22 -24.08 -21.64 -6.30
N ASP A 23 -23.11 -20.81 -5.98
CA ASP A 23 -21.97 -20.49 -6.86
C ASP A 23 -20.96 -21.64 -6.98
N ALA A 24 -21.06 -22.66 -6.13
CA ALA A 24 -20.04 -23.70 -6.03
C ALA A 24 -19.81 -24.47 -7.34
N GLU A 25 -20.87 -24.83 -8.05
CA GLU A 25 -20.73 -25.49 -9.36
C GLU A 25 -20.08 -24.56 -10.38
N ASN A 26 -20.53 -23.31 -10.49
CA ASN A 26 -19.95 -22.33 -11.40
C ASN A 26 -18.48 -22.05 -11.07
N MET A 27 -18.15 -21.86 -9.79
CA MET A 27 -16.77 -21.69 -9.35
C MET A 27 -15.90 -22.88 -9.73
N TYR A 28 -16.37 -24.10 -9.44
CA TYR A 28 -15.63 -25.32 -9.74
C TYR A 28 -15.35 -25.46 -11.23
N TYR A 29 -16.38 -25.37 -12.07
CA TYR A 29 -16.25 -25.61 -13.51
C TYR A 29 -15.59 -24.45 -14.27
N ASN A 30 -15.80 -23.20 -13.83
CA ASN A 30 -15.29 -22.04 -14.56
C ASN A 30 -13.80 -21.78 -14.29
N TRP A 31 -13.29 -22.10 -13.06
CA TRP A 31 -11.87 -21.81 -12.76
C TRP A 31 -11.22 -22.69 -11.70
N ALA A 32 -11.96 -23.14 -10.66
CA ALA A 32 -11.31 -23.72 -9.49
C ALA A 32 -10.71 -25.11 -9.73
N ASN A 33 -11.20 -25.88 -10.70
CA ASN A 33 -10.67 -27.18 -11.08
C ASN A 33 -9.61 -27.11 -12.21
N ASP A 34 -9.38 -25.94 -12.79
CA ASP A 34 -8.48 -25.81 -13.94
C ASP A 34 -7.01 -25.62 -13.49
N PRO A 35 -6.09 -26.54 -13.82
CA PRO A 35 -4.68 -26.42 -13.48
C PRO A 35 -3.95 -25.30 -14.23
N GLU A 36 -4.47 -24.78 -15.35
CA GLU A 36 -3.91 -23.63 -16.02
C GLU A 36 -4.25 -22.32 -15.29
N VAL A 37 -5.47 -22.21 -14.74
CA VAL A 37 -5.90 -21.07 -13.91
C VAL A 37 -5.12 -21.06 -12.60
N THR A 38 -5.02 -22.22 -11.95
CA THR A 38 -4.35 -22.33 -10.64
C THR A 38 -2.82 -22.36 -10.73
N ARG A 39 -2.25 -22.41 -11.92
CA ARG A 39 -0.81 -22.57 -12.18
C ARG A 39 0.08 -21.65 -11.33
N TYR A 40 -0.29 -20.39 -11.20
CA TYR A 40 0.47 -19.36 -10.46
C TYR A 40 -0.19 -18.99 -9.13
N LEU A 41 -1.17 -19.78 -8.67
CA LEU A 41 -1.83 -19.60 -7.38
C LEU A 41 -1.16 -20.45 -6.29
N THR A 42 -1.45 -20.12 -5.04
CA THR A 42 -0.89 -20.80 -3.87
C THR A 42 -1.70 -22.05 -3.47
N TRP A 43 -2.86 -22.26 -4.07
CA TRP A 43 -3.76 -23.39 -3.82
C TRP A 43 -3.89 -24.28 -5.05
N GLN A 44 -4.10 -25.59 -4.81
CA GLN A 44 -4.21 -26.60 -5.85
C GLN A 44 -5.62 -26.58 -6.49
N PRO A 45 -5.77 -27.05 -7.75
CA PRO A 45 -7.10 -27.23 -8.32
C PRO A 45 -8.00 -28.01 -7.37
N HIS A 46 -9.23 -27.56 -7.23
CA HIS A 46 -10.21 -28.27 -6.40
C HIS A 46 -10.50 -29.65 -6.98
N ALA A 47 -10.57 -30.65 -6.10
CA ALA A 47 -10.77 -32.04 -6.53
C ALA A 47 -12.24 -32.34 -6.90
N SER A 48 -13.18 -31.59 -6.32
CA SER A 48 -14.61 -31.75 -6.56
C SER A 48 -15.41 -30.50 -6.19
N VAL A 49 -16.70 -30.48 -6.54
CA VAL A 49 -17.63 -29.40 -6.18
C VAL A 49 -17.78 -29.28 -4.67
N GLU A 50 -17.80 -30.41 -3.94
CA GLU A 50 -17.93 -30.40 -2.48
C GLU A 50 -16.75 -29.67 -1.80
N VAL A 51 -15.53 -29.79 -2.35
CA VAL A 51 -14.38 -29.01 -1.86
C VAL A 51 -14.61 -27.51 -2.08
N THR A 52 -15.18 -27.15 -3.22
CA THR A 52 -15.52 -25.76 -3.53
C THR A 52 -16.61 -25.23 -2.59
N GLU A 53 -17.63 -26.05 -2.30
CA GLU A 53 -18.68 -25.69 -1.33
C GLU A 53 -18.11 -25.40 0.06
N GLU A 54 -17.17 -26.21 0.56
CA GLU A 54 -16.56 -25.98 1.88
C GLU A 54 -15.80 -24.65 1.92
N ILE A 55 -15.06 -24.31 0.87
CA ILE A 55 -14.36 -23.02 0.76
C ILE A 55 -15.37 -21.84 0.73
N ILE A 56 -16.46 -21.97 -0.03
CA ILE A 56 -17.49 -20.92 -0.07
C ILE A 56 -18.18 -20.78 1.30
N LYS A 57 -18.42 -21.86 2.03
CA LYS A 57 -18.97 -21.78 3.41
C LYS A 57 -18.05 -21.01 4.35
N GLU A 58 -16.73 -21.21 4.23
CA GLU A 58 -15.75 -20.43 5.01
C GLU A 58 -15.81 -18.93 4.64
N TRP A 59 -15.93 -18.60 3.35
CA TRP A 59 -16.06 -17.22 2.91
C TRP A 59 -17.36 -16.56 3.40
N ILE A 60 -18.49 -17.30 3.32
CA ILE A 60 -19.78 -16.82 3.81
C ILE A 60 -19.72 -16.53 5.32
N ALA A 61 -19.07 -17.39 6.10
CA ALA A 61 -18.87 -17.17 7.53
C ALA A 61 -17.97 -15.92 7.81
N GLY A 62 -17.02 -15.65 6.92
CA GLY A 62 -16.16 -14.47 6.99
C GLY A 62 -16.90 -13.14 6.83
N TYR A 63 -18.02 -13.10 6.12
CA TYR A 63 -18.77 -11.86 5.84
C TYR A 63 -19.41 -11.20 7.05
N GLU A 64 -19.40 -11.84 8.21
CA GLU A 64 -19.81 -11.20 9.48
C GLU A 64 -18.78 -10.15 9.94
N ASN A 65 -17.53 -10.26 9.47
CA ASN A 65 -16.45 -9.34 9.80
C ASN A 65 -16.35 -8.23 8.76
N LYS A 66 -16.31 -6.98 9.22
CA LYS A 66 -16.23 -5.83 8.33
C LYS A 66 -14.85 -5.65 7.65
N ASP A 67 -13.81 -6.25 8.19
CA ASP A 67 -12.46 -6.26 7.60
C ASP A 67 -12.21 -7.46 6.66
N TYR A 68 -13.24 -8.27 6.43
CA TYR A 68 -13.19 -9.40 5.51
C TYR A 68 -13.73 -9.02 4.13
N TYR A 69 -12.93 -9.27 3.10
CA TYR A 69 -13.20 -8.83 1.74
C TYR A 69 -12.97 -9.95 0.73
N GLN A 70 -14.06 -10.54 0.24
CA GLN A 70 -14.03 -11.63 -0.74
C GLN A 70 -15.23 -11.50 -1.68
N TRP A 71 -15.00 -11.26 -2.96
CA TRP A 71 -16.05 -11.10 -3.96
C TRP A 71 -16.01 -12.20 -5.02
N ALA A 72 -17.19 -12.63 -5.44
CA ALA A 72 -17.42 -13.23 -6.74
C ALA A 72 -17.39 -12.13 -7.81
N ILE A 73 -16.71 -12.36 -8.91
CA ILE A 73 -16.77 -11.53 -10.11
C ILE A 73 -17.88 -12.12 -10.97
N GLU A 74 -19.08 -11.55 -10.92
CA GLU A 74 -20.19 -11.97 -11.75
C GLU A 74 -20.20 -11.19 -13.07
N LEU A 75 -20.36 -11.90 -14.19
CA LEU A 75 -20.53 -11.27 -15.50
C LEU A 75 -22.01 -11.04 -15.77
N ASN A 76 -22.43 -9.77 -15.86
CA ASN A 76 -23.83 -9.36 -15.97
C ASN A 76 -24.55 -9.97 -17.19
N GLU A 77 -23.81 -10.22 -18.29
CA GLU A 77 -24.37 -10.80 -19.53
C GLU A 77 -24.91 -12.22 -19.34
N ILE A 78 -24.30 -13.01 -18.44
CA ILE A 78 -24.65 -14.43 -18.23
C ILE A 78 -25.14 -14.72 -16.81
N GLU A 79 -25.12 -13.71 -15.92
CA GLU A 79 -25.53 -13.81 -14.51
C GLU A 79 -24.82 -14.97 -13.78
N GLN A 80 -23.51 -15.15 -14.02
CA GLN A 80 -22.70 -16.21 -13.43
C GLN A 80 -21.36 -15.67 -12.95
N PRO A 81 -20.83 -16.22 -11.83
CA PRO A 81 -19.48 -15.91 -11.41
C PRO A 81 -18.46 -16.50 -12.39
N ILE A 82 -17.55 -15.66 -12.83
CA ILE A 82 -16.46 -15.97 -13.76
C ILE A 82 -15.08 -15.96 -13.11
N GLY A 83 -15.00 -15.57 -11.84
CA GLY A 83 -13.76 -15.46 -11.10
C GLY A 83 -13.99 -14.98 -9.67
N SER A 84 -12.90 -14.70 -8.97
CA SER A 84 -12.91 -14.14 -7.63
C SER A 84 -11.85 -13.06 -7.45
N ILE A 85 -12.12 -12.11 -6.55
CA ILE A 85 -11.19 -11.05 -6.17
C ILE A 85 -11.35 -10.74 -4.68
N ALA A 86 -10.24 -10.54 -3.97
CA ALA A 86 -10.24 -10.43 -2.52
C ALA A 86 -9.12 -9.53 -1.97
N ALA A 87 -9.30 -9.00 -0.76
CA ALA A 87 -8.18 -8.54 0.04
C ALA A 87 -7.54 -9.75 0.74
N VAL A 88 -6.40 -10.21 0.24
CA VAL A 88 -5.67 -11.36 0.81
C VAL A 88 -4.85 -10.99 2.03
N ARG A 89 -4.62 -9.71 2.24
CA ARG A 89 -3.97 -9.15 3.42
C ARG A 89 -4.45 -7.74 3.68
N VAL A 90 -4.79 -7.47 4.95
CA VAL A 90 -5.13 -6.14 5.45
C VAL A 90 -4.14 -5.81 6.57
N ASP A 91 -3.50 -4.65 6.50
CA ASP A 91 -2.55 -4.17 7.51
C ASP A 91 -2.97 -2.77 7.97
N GLU A 92 -3.60 -2.70 9.15
CA GLU A 92 -4.09 -1.47 9.75
C GLU A 92 -2.97 -0.47 10.09
N LYS A 93 -1.79 -0.97 10.46
CA LYS A 93 -0.69 -0.10 10.88
C LYS A 93 -0.10 0.70 9.73
N THR A 94 -0.05 0.09 8.56
CA THR A 94 0.46 0.70 7.33
C THR A 94 -0.67 1.17 6.42
N GLN A 95 -1.94 0.99 6.82
CA GLN A 95 -3.13 1.26 6.01
C GLN A 95 -3.04 0.65 4.61
N SER A 96 -2.49 -0.57 4.53
CA SER A 96 -2.20 -1.25 3.28
C SER A 96 -3.11 -2.45 3.08
N ILE A 97 -3.61 -2.61 1.86
CA ILE A 97 -4.45 -3.73 1.43
C ILE A 97 -3.78 -4.41 0.23
N GLU A 98 -3.53 -5.72 0.34
CA GLU A 98 -3.03 -6.54 -0.76
C GLU A 98 -4.19 -7.27 -1.42
N ILE A 99 -4.37 -7.10 -2.74
CA ILE A 99 -5.44 -7.72 -3.53
C ILE A 99 -4.91 -8.94 -4.26
N GLY A 100 -5.68 -10.04 -4.18
CA GLY A 100 -5.51 -11.24 -4.99
C GLY A 100 -6.74 -11.49 -5.86
N TYR A 101 -6.54 -12.06 -7.04
CA TYR A 101 -7.61 -12.37 -7.98
C TYR A 101 -7.30 -13.58 -8.85
N CYS A 102 -8.34 -14.24 -9.30
CA CYS A 102 -8.28 -15.22 -10.38
C CYS A 102 -9.56 -15.16 -11.22
N ILE A 103 -9.47 -15.58 -12.46
CA ILE A 103 -10.59 -15.60 -13.40
C ILE A 103 -10.50 -16.83 -14.32
N GLY A 104 -11.62 -17.39 -14.68
CA GLY A 104 -11.73 -18.51 -15.58
C GLY A 104 -11.05 -18.27 -16.94
N LYS A 105 -10.44 -19.30 -17.48
CA LYS A 105 -9.65 -19.23 -18.72
C LYS A 105 -10.44 -18.70 -19.93
N GLU A 106 -11.72 -19.05 -20.02
CA GLU A 106 -12.60 -18.58 -21.09
C GLU A 106 -12.83 -17.07 -21.08
N PHE A 107 -12.57 -16.42 -19.94
CA PHE A 107 -12.75 -14.98 -19.73
C PHE A 107 -11.44 -14.17 -19.80
N TRP A 108 -10.31 -14.81 -20.10
CA TRP A 108 -9.03 -14.14 -20.25
C TRP A 108 -8.99 -13.18 -21.44
N ASN A 109 -8.17 -12.15 -21.32
CA ASN A 109 -7.92 -11.12 -22.36
C ASN A 109 -9.16 -10.31 -22.79
N LYS A 110 -10.25 -10.32 -22.01
CA LYS A 110 -11.47 -9.55 -22.24
C LYS A 110 -11.57 -8.27 -21.40
N GLY A 111 -10.58 -8.03 -20.51
CA GLY A 111 -10.51 -6.84 -19.66
C GLY A 111 -11.30 -6.93 -18.36
N TYR A 112 -12.05 -8.00 -18.10
CA TYR A 112 -12.88 -8.13 -16.91
C TYR A 112 -12.10 -8.02 -15.60
N THR A 113 -10.95 -8.67 -15.49
CA THR A 113 -10.12 -8.62 -14.27
C THR A 113 -9.59 -7.19 -14.02
N SER A 114 -9.22 -6.47 -15.08
CA SER A 114 -8.77 -5.07 -14.94
C SER A 114 -9.90 -4.17 -14.50
N GLU A 115 -11.11 -4.38 -15.01
CA GLU A 115 -12.32 -3.65 -14.61
C GLU A 115 -12.66 -3.88 -13.14
N ALA A 116 -12.67 -5.15 -12.69
CA ALA A 116 -12.89 -5.51 -11.30
C ALA A 116 -11.82 -4.94 -10.37
N LEU A 117 -10.53 -5.04 -10.75
CA LEU A 117 -9.43 -4.51 -9.94
C LEU A 117 -9.47 -2.97 -9.86
N THR A 118 -9.81 -2.29 -10.95
CA THR A 118 -9.98 -0.83 -10.96
C THR A 118 -11.03 -0.38 -9.95
N GLU A 119 -12.18 -1.06 -9.92
CA GLU A 119 -13.24 -0.76 -8.98
C GLU A 119 -12.83 -1.03 -7.53
N LEU A 120 -12.11 -2.13 -7.27
CA LEU A 120 -11.60 -2.39 -5.93
C LEU A 120 -10.57 -1.37 -5.46
N VAL A 121 -9.67 -0.93 -6.34
CA VAL A 121 -8.71 0.13 -6.02
C VAL A 121 -9.43 1.42 -5.66
N ARG A 122 -10.49 1.80 -6.43
CA ARG A 122 -11.34 2.94 -6.14
C ARG A 122 -12.01 2.80 -4.77
N PHE A 123 -12.66 1.66 -4.52
CA PHE A 123 -13.37 1.35 -3.28
C PHE A 123 -12.43 1.42 -2.06
N PHE A 124 -11.27 0.76 -2.12
CA PHE A 124 -10.36 0.72 -0.97
C PHE A 124 -9.72 2.08 -0.68
N ILE A 125 -9.34 2.83 -1.70
CA ILE A 125 -8.74 4.16 -1.52
C ILE A 125 -9.81 5.18 -1.13
N GLY A 126 -10.95 5.23 -1.83
CA GLY A 126 -11.95 6.26 -1.65
C GLY A 126 -12.89 6.01 -0.48
N GLU A 127 -13.43 4.79 -0.32
CA GLU A 127 -14.48 4.52 0.66
C GLU A 127 -13.95 3.90 1.96
N VAL A 128 -12.98 2.99 1.85
CA VAL A 128 -12.33 2.37 3.03
C VAL A 128 -11.22 3.27 3.60
N GLY A 129 -10.66 4.15 2.78
CA GLY A 129 -9.60 5.06 3.21
C GLY A 129 -8.24 4.38 3.35
N ALA A 130 -7.97 3.36 2.53
CA ALA A 130 -6.65 2.74 2.51
C ALA A 130 -5.60 3.72 1.97
N GLY A 131 -4.47 3.85 2.66
CA GLY A 131 -3.34 4.64 2.21
C GLY A 131 -2.59 4.00 1.04
N ARG A 132 -2.73 2.66 0.91
CA ARG A 132 -2.05 1.86 -0.09
C ARG A 132 -2.87 0.65 -0.50
N VAL A 133 -3.04 0.43 -1.79
CA VAL A 133 -3.57 -0.80 -2.36
C VAL A 133 -2.49 -1.43 -3.23
N CYS A 134 -2.12 -2.67 -2.95
CA CYS A 134 -1.06 -3.37 -3.68
C CYS A 134 -1.51 -4.74 -4.17
N ALA A 135 -0.77 -5.26 -5.13
CA ALA A 135 -0.91 -6.62 -5.63
C ALA A 135 0.44 -7.12 -6.13
N LYS A 136 0.59 -8.43 -6.24
CA LYS A 136 1.82 -9.06 -6.74
C LYS A 136 1.52 -10.22 -7.66
N HIS A 137 2.48 -10.57 -8.49
CA HIS A 137 2.38 -11.73 -9.36
C HIS A 137 3.73 -12.42 -9.56
N ASP A 138 3.70 -13.68 -9.96
CA ASP A 138 4.89 -14.41 -10.42
C ASP A 138 5.46 -13.72 -11.67
N ALA A 139 6.76 -13.49 -11.72
CA ALA A 139 7.44 -12.88 -12.89
C ALA A 139 7.15 -13.63 -14.20
N ASN A 140 6.84 -14.94 -14.14
CA ASN A 140 6.43 -15.73 -15.29
C ASN A 140 4.96 -15.57 -15.69
N ASN A 141 4.17 -14.76 -14.94
CA ASN A 141 2.78 -14.42 -15.25
C ASN A 141 2.63 -12.92 -15.63
N PRO A 142 3.21 -12.46 -16.74
CA PRO A 142 3.20 -11.03 -17.10
C PRO A 142 1.79 -10.49 -17.39
N ASN A 143 0.81 -11.35 -17.65
CA ASN A 143 -0.57 -10.90 -17.87
C ASN A 143 -1.21 -10.35 -16.60
N SER A 144 -0.88 -10.90 -15.42
CA SER A 144 -1.32 -10.34 -14.15
C SER A 144 -0.76 -8.93 -13.93
N GLY A 145 0.51 -8.68 -14.28
CA GLY A 145 1.10 -7.34 -14.24
C GLY A 145 0.41 -6.33 -15.16
N LYS A 146 -0.04 -6.76 -16.36
CA LYS A 146 -0.83 -5.90 -17.27
C LYS A 146 -2.19 -5.53 -16.65
N VAL A 147 -2.82 -6.44 -15.94
CA VAL A 147 -4.07 -6.18 -15.21
C VAL A 147 -3.86 -5.11 -14.14
N MET A 148 -2.79 -5.22 -13.35
CA MET A 148 -2.43 -4.25 -12.31
C MET A 148 -2.13 -2.87 -12.89
N ALA A 149 -1.32 -2.82 -13.96
CA ALA A 149 -1.02 -1.57 -14.65
C ALA A 149 -2.28 -0.91 -15.25
N ALA A 150 -3.19 -1.70 -15.84
CA ALA A 150 -4.46 -1.19 -16.38
C ALA A 150 -5.39 -0.65 -15.29
N ALA A 151 -5.31 -1.15 -14.06
CA ALA A 151 -6.02 -0.63 -12.90
C ALA A 151 -5.34 0.61 -12.26
N GLY A 152 -4.32 1.18 -12.92
CA GLY A 152 -3.63 2.38 -12.47
C GLY A 152 -2.65 2.15 -11.31
N MET A 153 -2.24 0.90 -11.08
CA MET A 153 -1.18 0.58 -10.13
C MET A 153 0.19 0.75 -10.78
N GLU A 154 1.16 1.21 -10.02
CA GLU A 154 2.53 1.46 -10.47
C GLU A 154 3.46 0.32 -10.08
N TYR A 155 4.39 -0.02 -10.97
CA TYR A 155 5.42 -1.02 -10.69
C TYR A 155 6.40 -0.52 -9.62
N GLU A 156 6.64 -1.33 -8.59
CA GLU A 156 7.54 -0.96 -7.49
C GLU A 156 8.83 -1.78 -7.47
N GLY A 157 8.84 -2.96 -8.04
CA GLY A 157 10.03 -3.79 -8.04
C GLY A 157 9.76 -5.28 -8.20
N THR A 158 10.86 -6.04 -8.33
CA THR A 158 10.85 -7.50 -8.37
C THR A 158 11.71 -8.06 -7.26
N LEU A 159 11.13 -8.86 -6.39
CA LEU A 159 11.82 -9.58 -5.32
C LEU A 159 12.15 -10.99 -5.78
N ARG A 160 13.45 -11.34 -5.78
CA ARG A 160 13.90 -12.66 -6.23
C ARG A 160 13.58 -13.72 -5.19
N ARG A 161 13.03 -14.87 -5.64
CA ARG A 161 12.72 -16.04 -4.81
C ARG A 161 11.87 -15.69 -3.57
N ALA A 162 10.99 -14.69 -3.70
CA ALA A 162 10.19 -14.15 -2.59
C ALA A 162 8.84 -14.84 -2.43
N GLY A 163 8.38 -15.55 -3.45
CA GLY A 163 7.11 -16.22 -3.45
C GLY A 163 7.19 -17.73 -3.64
N TYR A 164 6.04 -18.36 -3.46
CA TYR A 164 5.80 -19.77 -3.72
C TYR A 164 4.40 -19.97 -4.31
N ASN A 165 4.31 -20.75 -5.36
CA ASN A 165 3.05 -21.13 -6.00
C ASN A 165 3.11 -22.58 -6.52
N ASN A 166 2.14 -23.01 -7.31
CA ASN A 166 2.09 -24.36 -7.86
C ASN A 166 3.24 -24.71 -8.81
N GLN A 167 4.05 -23.73 -9.22
CA GLN A 167 5.29 -23.96 -9.99
C GLN A 167 6.53 -24.00 -9.08
N GLY A 168 6.38 -23.85 -7.77
CA GLY A 168 7.46 -23.79 -6.79
C GLY A 168 7.87 -22.37 -6.41
N ILE A 169 9.14 -22.19 -6.01
CA ILE A 169 9.67 -20.89 -5.61
C ILE A 169 9.79 -19.97 -6.83
N CYS A 170 9.26 -18.77 -6.72
CA CYS A 170 9.21 -17.79 -7.81
C CYS A 170 9.72 -16.42 -7.39
N ASP A 171 10.02 -15.59 -8.39
CA ASP A 171 10.24 -14.17 -8.23
C ASP A 171 8.87 -13.46 -8.21
N GLU A 172 8.67 -12.54 -7.29
CA GLU A 172 7.43 -11.76 -7.16
C GLU A 172 7.62 -10.34 -7.68
N VAL A 173 6.73 -9.91 -8.54
CA VAL A 173 6.66 -8.55 -9.09
C VAL A 173 5.56 -7.78 -8.38
N TYR A 174 5.91 -6.64 -7.81
CA TYR A 174 5.03 -5.82 -6.97
C TYR A 174 4.51 -4.60 -7.71
N TYR A 175 3.24 -4.34 -7.54
CA TYR A 175 2.53 -3.15 -8.01
C TYR A 175 1.73 -2.54 -6.86
N ALA A 176 1.60 -1.21 -6.85
CA ALA A 176 0.75 -0.53 -5.89
C ALA A 176 0.10 0.72 -6.45
N LYS A 177 -1.01 1.11 -5.85
CA LYS A 177 -1.61 2.44 -5.93
C LYS A 177 -1.55 3.07 -4.55
N ILE A 178 -0.97 4.25 -4.47
CA ILE A 178 -0.91 5.04 -3.24
C ILE A 178 -2.04 6.07 -3.28
N ARG A 179 -2.70 6.29 -2.15
CA ARG A 179 -3.66 7.37 -1.97
C ARG A 179 -2.94 8.71 -2.19
N SER A 180 -3.49 9.60 -2.99
CA SER A 180 -2.88 10.91 -3.22
C SER A 180 -3.17 11.82 -2.03
N ALA A 181 -2.22 12.69 -1.67
CA ALA A 181 -2.39 13.69 -0.62
C ALA A 181 -3.60 14.63 -0.85
N ALA A 182 -4.00 14.84 -2.10
CA ALA A 182 -5.18 15.61 -2.44
C ALA A 182 -6.51 15.00 -1.94
N LEU A 183 -6.58 13.65 -1.81
CA LEU A 183 -7.76 12.99 -1.22
C LEU A 183 -7.77 13.09 0.31
N ASP A 184 -6.58 13.23 0.92
CA ASP A 184 -6.48 13.46 2.36
C ASP A 184 -7.00 14.85 2.74
N GLU A 185 -6.87 15.85 1.87
CA GLU A 185 -7.41 17.21 2.04
C GLU A 185 -8.96 17.24 1.89
N GLU A 186 -9.54 16.52 0.93
CA GLU A 186 -11.00 16.44 0.73
C GLU A 186 -11.70 15.69 1.90
N ASP A 187 -11.07 14.65 2.45
CA ASP A 187 -11.62 13.94 3.62
C ASP A 187 -11.49 14.79 4.89
N MET A 188 -10.44 15.59 5.03
CA MET A 188 -10.32 16.54 6.15
C MET A 188 -11.39 17.63 6.08
N GLU A 189 -11.71 18.17 4.90
CA GLU A 189 -12.80 19.13 4.73
C GLU A 189 -14.20 18.51 4.97
N SER A 190 -14.41 17.22 4.64
CA SER A 190 -15.67 16.53 4.88
C SER A 190 -15.86 16.10 6.35
N GLU A 191 -14.77 15.83 7.09
CA GLU A 191 -14.79 15.58 8.54
C GLU A 191 -14.94 16.87 9.36
N GLU A 192 -14.41 18.01 8.88
CA GLU A 192 -14.63 19.31 9.53
C GLU A 192 -16.09 19.74 9.54
N THR A 193 -16.90 19.33 8.55
CA THR A 193 -18.35 19.58 8.54
C THR A 193 -19.15 18.63 9.42
N ALA A 194 -18.58 17.48 9.84
CA ALA A 194 -19.26 16.47 10.65
C ALA A 194 -18.85 16.47 12.15
N GLN A 195 -17.71 17.05 12.49
CA GLN A 195 -17.20 17.12 13.87
C GLN A 195 -16.72 18.54 14.21
N ALA A 196 -17.64 19.44 14.46
CA ALA A 196 -17.33 20.61 15.29
C ALA A 196 -17.10 20.14 16.74
N GLY A 197 -15.90 19.60 16.99
CA GLY A 197 -15.51 19.18 18.34
C GLY A 197 -14.27 18.30 18.38
N SER A 198 -13.12 18.92 18.61
CA SER A 198 -11.83 18.41 19.07
C SER A 198 -10.83 17.90 18.02
N GLY A 199 -9.74 18.66 17.83
CA GLY A 199 -8.47 18.17 17.31
C GLY A 199 -7.67 19.08 16.39
N ALA A 200 -7.96 20.37 16.28
CA ALA A 200 -7.07 21.30 15.56
C ALA A 200 -5.68 21.32 16.20
N VAL A 201 -4.64 20.96 15.44
CA VAL A 201 -3.24 20.99 15.91
C VAL A 201 -2.84 22.41 16.30
N ALA A 202 -3.45 23.42 15.67
CA ALA A 202 -3.32 24.82 16.07
C ALA A 202 -4.67 25.53 15.97
N THR A 203 -4.96 26.43 16.92
CA THR A 203 -6.12 27.31 16.89
C THR A 203 -5.62 28.71 16.52
N LYS A 204 -6.31 29.39 15.60
CA LYS A 204 -5.97 30.80 15.30
C LYS A 204 -6.53 31.71 16.40
N ILE A 205 -5.68 32.54 16.98
CA ILE A 205 -6.05 33.57 17.97
C ILE A 205 -5.69 34.94 17.44
N ILE A 206 -6.55 35.93 17.72
CA ILE A 206 -6.29 37.32 17.39
C ILE A 206 -5.54 37.94 18.58
N GLY A 207 -4.31 38.36 18.35
CA GLY A 207 -3.50 39.07 19.36
C GLY A 207 -4.06 40.45 19.72
N GLU A 208 -3.58 41.06 20.80
CA GLU A 208 -3.96 42.44 21.21
C GLU A 208 -3.64 43.48 20.12
N ASP A 209 -2.74 43.17 19.21
CA ASP A 209 -2.36 43.97 18.03
C ASP A 209 -3.29 43.75 16.82
N GLY A 210 -4.32 42.89 16.96
CA GLY A 210 -5.28 42.57 15.90
C GLY A 210 -4.73 41.64 14.83
N VAL A 211 -3.56 41.04 15.03
CA VAL A 211 -2.96 40.07 14.09
C VAL A 211 -3.35 38.66 14.47
N GLU A 212 -3.81 37.90 13.48
CA GLU A 212 -4.15 36.47 13.60
C GLU A 212 -2.85 35.65 13.68
N ARG A 213 -2.71 34.78 14.68
CA ARG A 213 -1.54 33.93 14.89
C ARG A 213 -1.97 32.52 15.25
N ASN A 214 -1.16 31.54 14.87
CA ASN A 214 -1.35 30.15 15.27
C ASN A 214 -1.03 29.97 16.77
N TYR A 215 -1.88 29.22 17.45
CA TYR A 215 -1.72 28.85 18.86
C TYR A 215 -1.78 27.34 19.03
N ILE A 216 -0.79 26.77 19.70
CA ILE A 216 -0.70 25.35 20.01
C ILE A 216 -1.06 25.14 21.48
N SER A 217 -2.06 24.28 21.76
CA SER A 217 -2.49 23.96 23.12
C SER A 217 -1.44 23.12 23.86
N ASP A 218 -1.55 23.07 25.21
CA ASP A 218 -0.68 22.20 26.00
C ASP A 218 -0.94 20.73 25.71
N GLU A 219 -2.20 20.35 25.48
CA GLU A 219 -2.60 18.99 25.11
C GLU A 219 -2.01 18.56 23.76
N THR A 220 -2.04 19.45 22.77
CA THR A 220 -1.41 19.21 21.46
C THR A 220 0.10 19.02 21.60
N MET A 221 0.76 19.84 22.43
CA MET A 221 2.21 19.74 22.64
C MET A 221 2.59 18.44 23.35
N GLU A 222 1.79 17.99 24.33
CA GLU A 222 1.97 16.70 25.01
C GLU A 222 1.82 15.53 24.01
N TYR A 223 0.78 15.60 23.19
CA TYR A 223 0.53 14.58 22.16
C TYR A 223 1.67 14.49 21.13
N VAL A 224 2.17 15.63 20.63
CA VAL A 224 3.32 15.69 19.72
C VAL A 224 4.58 15.14 20.38
N GLY A 225 4.81 15.45 21.68
CA GLY A 225 5.92 14.89 22.45
C GLY A 225 5.86 13.37 22.52
N ILE A 226 4.70 12.79 22.77
CA ILE A 226 4.48 11.34 22.81
C ILE A 226 4.78 10.71 21.45
N LEU A 227 4.27 11.28 20.35
CA LEU A 227 4.50 10.80 18.99
C LEU A 227 5.98 10.86 18.58
N ALA A 228 6.67 11.95 18.95
CA ALA A 228 8.09 12.13 18.70
C ALA A 228 8.98 11.33 19.65
N LYS A 229 8.41 10.66 20.67
CA LYS A 229 9.13 9.97 21.76
C LYS A 229 10.11 10.89 22.49
N LEU A 230 9.69 12.16 22.69
CA LEU A 230 10.44 13.19 23.42
C LEU A 230 9.79 13.42 24.77
N GLU A 231 10.61 13.45 25.81
CA GLU A 231 10.20 13.88 27.16
C GLU A 231 10.72 15.31 27.35
N LEU A 232 9.80 16.28 27.26
CA LEU A 232 10.14 17.71 27.34
C LEU A 232 9.84 18.23 28.75
N SER A 233 10.75 19.01 29.31
CA SER A 233 10.48 19.82 30.49
C SER A 233 9.50 20.95 30.17
N GLN A 234 8.83 21.53 31.20
CA GLN A 234 7.89 22.65 30.98
C GLN A 234 8.49 23.84 30.22
N THR A 235 9.77 24.13 30.45
CA THR A 235 10.48 25.22 29.75
C THR A 235 10.77 24.89 28.30
N GLU A 236 11.13 23.64 27.99
CA GLU A 236 11.35 23.17 26.63
C GLU A 236 10.04 23.08 25.86
N ALA A 237 8.96 22.58 26.47
CA ALA A 237 7.64 22.54 25.86
C ALA A 237 7.13 23.94 25.51
N ALA A 238 7.32 24.94 26.40
CA ALA A 238 6.93 26.33 26.12
C ALA A 238 7.73 26.97 24.98
N ALA A 239 9.03 26.65 24.86
CA ALA A 239 9.85 27.11 23.76
C ALA A 239 9.43 26.45 22.44
N ALA A 240 9.26 25.13 22.44
CA ALA A 240 8.84 24.37 21.28
C ALA A 240 7.45 24.80 20.77
N LYS A 241 6.49 25.08 21.66
CA LYS A 241 5.17 25.62 21.26
C LYS A 241 5.28 26.92 20.48
N LYS A 242 6.14 27.82 20.96
CA LYS A 242 6.36 29.10 20.29
C LYS A 242 6.99 28.89 18.90
N ASP A 243 8.04 28.09 18.84
CA ASP A 243 8.75 27.83 17.58
C ASP A 243 7.84 27.15 16.54
N MET A 244 6.97 26.22 16.98
CA MET A 244 5.98 25.57 16.11
C MET A 244 4.91 26.57 15.64
N ALA A 245 4.41 27.44 16.50
CA ALA A 245 3.43 28.46 16.12
C ALA A 245 4.02 29.44 15.11
N ASP A 246 5.26 29.92 15.34
CA ASP A 246 5.99 30.80 14.42
C ASP A 246 6.23 30.11 13.06
N MET A 247 6.47 28.80 13.04
CA MET A 247 6.63 28.02 11.82
C MET A 247 5.32 27.88 11.04
N LEU A 248 4.19 27.65 11.73
CA LEU A 248 2.88 27.57 11.09
C LEU A 248 2.47 28.93 10.51
N ASP A 249 2.74 30.04 11.20
CA ASP A 249 2.50 31.38 10.69
C ASP A 249 3.33 31.66 9.42
N TYR A 250 4.55 31.12 9.35
CA TYR A 250 5.39 31.23 8.16
C TYR A 250 4.85 30.38 6.99
N ILE A 251 4.32 29.19 7.27
CA ILE A 251 3.67 28.33 6.28
C ILE A 251 2.41 28.99 5.72
N ASP A 252 1.60 29.62 6.59
CA ASP A 252 0.41 30.37 6.17
C ASP A 252 0.78 31.49 5.18
N GLN A 253 1.87 32.24 5.45
CA GLN A 253 2.38 33.25 4.51
C GLN A 253 2.85 32.66 3.17
N LEU A 254 3.43 31.46 3.16
CA LEU A 254 3.81 30.77 1.93
C LEU A 254 2.60 30.33 1.12
N ASN A 255 1.53 29.89 1.80
CA ASN A 255 0.29 29.45 1.17
C ASN A 255 -0.50 30.60 0.53
N GLU A 256 -0.22 31.87 0.89
CA GLU A 256 -0.79 33.05 0.21
C GLU A 256 -0.23 33.25 -1.22
N LEU A 257 0.87 32.58 -1.55
CA LEU A 257 1.50 32.69 -2.87
C LEU A 257 0.81 31.79 -3.89
N ASP A 258 0.26 32.39 -4.94
CA ASP A 258 -0.27 31.61 -6.07
C ASP A 258 0.90 31.03 -6.89
N THR A 259 1.10 29.71 -6.76
CA THR A 259 2.11 28.94 -7.50
C THR A 259 1.53 28.18 -8.69
N THR A 260 0.29 28.46 -9.06
CA THR A 260 -0.39 27.78 -10.19
C THR A 260 0.39 27.98 -11.48
N GLY A 261 0.85 26.89 -12.09
CA GLY A 261 1.57 26.89 -13.36
C GLY A 261 3.08 27.22 -13.26
N ILE A 262 3.64 27.26 -12.05
CA ILE A 262 5.09 27.43 -11.84
C ILE A 262 5.72 26.06 -11.69
N GLU A 263 6.69 25.73 -12.55
CA GLU A 263 7.46 24.49 -12.42
C GLU A 263 8.32 24.51 -11.14
N PRO A 264 8.34 23.42 -10.34
CA PRO A 264 9.20 23.32 -9.17
C PRO A 264 10.68 23.48 -9.56
N MET A 265 11.39 24.38 -8.91
CA MET A 265 12.80 24.64 -9.17
C MET A 265 13.66 24.00 -8.08
N SER A 266 14.43 22.97 -8.43
CA SER A 266 15.33 22.30 -7.49
C SER A 266 16.65 23.10 -7.26
N HIS A 267 17.06 23.93 -8.23
CA HIS A 267 18.27 24.76 -8.18
C HIS A 267 18.05 26.07 -8.93
N VAL A 268 18.64 27.17 -8.43
CA VAL A 268 18.57 28.52 -9.05
C VAL A 268 19.16 28.53 -10.48
N PHE A 269 20.09 27.65 -10.77
CA PHE A 269 20.64 27.42 -12.09
C PHE A 269 20.47 25.95 -12.50
N PRO A 270 20.21 25.65 -13.80
CA PRO A 270 20.16 24.30 -14.28
C PRO A 270 21.53 23.64 -14.11
N VAL A 271 21.64 22.73 -13.16
CA VAL A 271 22.85 21.95 -12.87
C VAL A 271 22.66 20.56 -13.43
N ASN A 272 23.38 20.27 -14.53
CA ASN A 272 23.37 18.95 -15.16
C ASN A 272 24.73 18.26 -14.95
N ASN A 273 24.72 16.94 -14.78
CA ASN A 273 25.93 16.10 -14.72
C ASN A 273 26.93 16.49 -13.61
N VAL A 274 26.43 16.86 -12.43
CA VAL A 274 27.30 17.06 -11.26
C VAL A 274 27.62 15.69 -10.66
N PHE A 275 28.76 15.15 -11.03
CA PHE A 275 29.29 13.93 -10.44
C PHE A 275 30.29 14.27 -9.34
N ARG A 276 30.27 13.51 -8.27
CA ARG A 276 31.36 13.57 -7.27
C ARG A 276 32.59 12.92 -7.89
N GLU A 277 33.77 13.47 -7.65
CA GLU A 277 35.03 12.78 -7.98
C GLU A 277 35.06 11.43 -7.27
N ASP A 278 35.44 10.39 -8.01
CA ASP A 278 35.55 9.01 -7.47
C ASP A 278 36.84 8.86 -6.64
N VAL A 279 36.86 9.60 -5.52
CA VAL A 279 37.96 9.57 -4.55
C VAL A 279 37.47 8.86 -3.30
N VAL A 280 38.13 7.78 -2.92
CA VAL A 280 37.87 7.07 -1.67
C VAL A 280 38.27 7.97 -0.49
N THR A 281 37.28 8.58 0.16
CA THR A 281 37.47 9.52 1.29
C THR A 281 37.35 8.86 2.66
N ASN A 282 36.80 7.65 2.74
CA ASN A 282 36.51 6.94 3.99
C ASN A 282 37.10 5.53 4.06
N GLY A 283 38.02 5.18 3.18
CA GLY A 283 38.75 3.93 3.26
C GLY A 283 39.87 3.99 4.33
N ASP A 284 39.94 3.02 5.20
CA ASP A 284 40.98 2.86 6.22
C ASP A 284 42.30 2.37 5.63
N GLY A 285 42.38 2.15 4.32
CA GLY A 285 43.50 1.57 3.61
C GLY A 285 43.79 0.11 3.98
N SER A 286 42.80 -0.58 4.55
CA SER A 286 42.81 -1.95 5.02
C SER A 286 43.80 -2.26 6.19
N LYS A 287 44.76 -1.41 6.49
CA LYS A 287 45.72 -1.63 7.54
C LYS A 287 45.12 -1.65 8.95
N ALA A 288 44.21 -0.68 9.24
CA ALA A 288 43.56 -0.61 10.54
C ALA A 288 42.60 -1.79 10.75
N THR A 289 41.84 -2.11 9.73
CA THR A 289 40.91 -3.25 9.74
C THR A 289 41.65 -4.57 9.90
N LEU A 290 42.81 -4.76 9.23
CA LEU A 290 43.59 -5.96 9.29
C LEU A 290 44.34 -6.13 10.62
N GLN A 291 44.53 -5.07 11.41
CA GLN A 291 45.15 -5.18 12.75
C GLN A 291 44.37 -6.09 13.69
N ASN A 292 43.07 -6.23 13.51
CA ASN A 292 42.21 -7.12 14.31
C ASN A 292 42.18 -8.56 13.78
N ALA A 293 42.90 -8.87 12.70
CA ALA A 293 42.94 -10.20 12.13
C ALA A 293 43.87 -11.13 12.92
N PRO A 294 43.39 -12.30 13.37
CA PRO A 294 44.29 -13.29 14.06
C PRO A 294 45.43 -13.76 13.16
N VAL A 295 45.21 -13.87 11.87
CA VAL A 295 46.24 -14.20 10.88
C VAL A 295 45.94 -13.46 9.58
N GLN A 296 46.96 -12.84 8.98
CA GLN A 296 46.87 -12.09 7.71
C GLN A 296 47.71 -12.79 6.63
N LYS A 297 47.24 -12.72 5.39
CA LYS A 297 48.02 -13.16 4.23
C LYS A 297 47.65 -12.29 3.02
N ASP A 298 48.67 -11.77 2.33
CA ASP A 298 48.54 -11.02 1.07
C ASP A 298 47.55 -9.83 1.16
N GLY A 299 47.52 -9.14 2.32
CA GLY A 299 46.63 -7.97 2.53
C GLY A 299 45.16 -8.33 2.81
N GLY A 300 44.88 -9.59 3.16
CA GLY A 300 43.53 -10.08 3.49
C GLY A 300 43.50 -10.89 4.79
N PHE A 301 42.30 -11.16 5.28
CA PHE A 301 42.10 -12.07 6.42
C PHE A 301 42.36 -13.52 5.98
N LYS A 302 43.23 -14.25 6.71
CA LYS A 302 43.39 -15.68 6.50
C LYS A 302 42.35 -16.43 7.35
N VAL A 303 41.35 -17.04 6.71
CA VAL A 303 40.44 -17.96 7.39
C VAL A 303 40.96 -19.37 7.44
N PRO A 304 40.70 -20.14 8.51
CA PRO A 304 41.03 -21.56 8.57
C PRO A 304 40.35 -22.30 7.41
N LYS A 305 41.05 -23.32 6.89
CA LYS A 305 40.45 -24.20 5.87
C LYS A 305 39.28 -24.93 6.53
N THR A 306 38.07 -24.68 6.04
CA THR A 306 36.90 -25.47 6.42
C THR A 306 37.14 -26.91 5.95
N ILE A 307 36.98 -27.84 6.87
CA ILE A 307 37.13 -29.27 6.61
C ILE A 307 36.06 -29.68 5.62
N GLY A 308 36.49 -30.05 4.46
CA GLY A 308 35.71 -30.64 3.38
C GLY A 308 36.73 -31.18 2.39
N ASP A 309 36.69 -32.46 2.16
CA ASP A 309 37.56 -33.20 1.25
C ASP A 309 37.56 -32.65 -0.15
#